data_5d095d8044d5672aa070d0833cebd35e
#
_entry.id   5d095d8044d5672aa070d0833cebd35e
#
_cell.length_a   1.000
_cell.length_b   1.000
_cell.length_c   1.000
_cell.angle_alpha   90.00
_cell.angle_beta   90.00
_cell.angle_gamma   90.00
#
_symmetry.space_group_name_H-M   'P 1'
#
loop_
_entity.id
_entity.type
_entity.pdbx_description
1 polymer ?
#
loop_
_entity_poly.entity_id
_entity_poly.type
_entity_poly.pdbx_seq_one_letter_code
_entity_poly.pdbx_strand_id
1 'polypeptide(L)'
;MKIIVLAGGTSTEREVSIVSGTMVCKALREKGHQAILVDVFCGVEVPQVDDELFMEDYDVDQAAAYMRSFDGRLAEIQAGRREFFGPNVLELCQYADVVFLALHGANGE
;
A
#
# COMPACT_ATOMS: atom_id res chain seq x y z
N MET A 1 9.51 -13.91 -5.01
CA MET A 1 8.67 -13.84 -3.80
C MET A 1 7.67 -12.69 -3.96
N LYS A 2 6.44 -12.91 -3.58
CA LYS A 2 5.40 -11.88 -3.64
C LYS A 2 5.39 -11.10 -2.33
N ILE A 3 5.60 -9.79 -2.42
CA ILE A 3 5.74 -8.93 -1.25
C ILE A 3 4.74 -7.78 -1.33
N ILE A 4 4.00 -7.56 -0.25
CA ILE A 4 3.16 -6.39 -0.09
C ILE A 4 3.93 -5.37 0.75
N VAL A 5 4.11 -4.16 0.23
CA VAL A 5 4.68 -3.04 0.98
C VAL A 5 3.52 -2.17 1.43
N LEU A 6 3.19 -2.23 2.72
CA LEU A 6 2.11 -1.42 3.29
C LEU A 6 2.65 -0.04 3.67
N ALA A 7 1.97 1.00 3.18
CA ALA A 7 2.37 2.38 3.43
C ALA A 7 1.13 3.24 3.61
N GLY A 8 1.31 4.53 3.78
CA GLY A 8 0.21 5.49 3.90
C GLY A 8 -0.33 5.56 5.31
N GLY A 9 -1.61 5.24 5.47
CA GLY A 9 -2.30 5.37 6.75
C GLY A 9 -2.90 6.75 6.92
N THR A 10 -3.27 7.11 8.16
CA THR A 10 -3.99 8.34 8.45
C THR A 10 -3.21 9.33 9.30
N SER A 11 -1.96 9.02 9.67
CA SER A 11 -1.15 9.90 10.51
C SER A 11 -0.63 11.10 9.69
N THR A 12 -0.11 12.10 10.40
CA THR A 12 0.51 13.26 9.76
C THR A 12 1.77 12.88 8.99
N GLU A 13 2.28 11.67 9.20
CA GLU A 13 3.47 11.16 8.52
C GLU A 13 3.13 10.29 7.31
N ARG A 14 1.91 10.41 6.81
CA ARG A 14 1.45 9.66 5.64
C ARG A 14 2.38 9.85 4.44
N GLU A 15 2.78 11.09 4.14
CA GLU A 15 3.64 11.36 2.98
C GLU A 15 5.03 10.73 3.15
N VAL A 16 5.58 10.78 4.36
CA VAL A 16 6.86 10.14 4.66
C VAL A 16 6.75 8.63 4.42
N SER A 17 5.65 8.03 4.86
CA SER A 17 5.39 6.61 4.66
C SER A 17 5.29 6.25 3.18
N ILE A 18 4.61 7.08 2.38
CA ILE A 18 4.47 6.84 0.94
C ILE A 18 5.85 6.90 0.27
N VAL A 19 6.67 7.88 0.62
CA VAL A 19 8.02 8.00 0.07
C VAL A 19 8.87 6.78 0.43
N SER A 20 8.88 6.42 1.71
CA SER A 20 9.65 5.26 2.18
C SER A 20 9.19 3.97 1.52
N GLY A 21 7.88 3.78 1.45
CA GLY A 21 7.30 2.59 0.81
C GLY A 21 7.64 2.50 -0.66
N THR A 22 7.61 3.64 -1.36
CA THR A 22 7.97 3.69 -2.78
C THR A 22 9.41 3.25 -2.99
N MET A 23 10.33 3.76 -2.16
CA MET A 23 11.76 3.42 -2.25
C MET A 23 11.99 1.93 -1.98
N VAL A 24 11.37 1.41 -0.93
CA VAL A 24 11.51 0.00 -0.58
C VAL A 24 10.93 -0.89 -1.69
N CYS A 25 9.77 -0.53 -2.20
CA CYS A 25 9.11 -1.33 -3.24
C CYS A 25 9.97 -1.38 -4.51
N LYS A 26 10.52 -0.24 -4.93
CA LYS A 26 11.40 -0.19 -6.09
C LYS A 26 12.66 -1.04 -5.88
N ALA A 27 13.27 -0.94 -4.69
CA ALA A 27 14.48 -1.71 -4.39
C ALA A 27 14.20 -3.21 -4.41
N LEU A 28 13.06 -3.63 -3.87
CA LEU A 28 12.67 -5.04 -3.89
C LEU A 28 12.46 -5.55 -5.31
N ARG A 29 11.84 -4.75 -6.17
CA ARG A 29 11.63 -5.14 -7.56
C ARG A 29 12.95 -5.23 -8.31
N GLU A 30 13.90 -4.36 -8.02
CA GLU A 30 15.25 -4.43 -8.61
C GLU A 30 15.96 -5.72 -8.24
N LYS A 31 15.63 -6.30 -7.08
CA LYS A 31 16.22 -7.56 -6.63
C LYS A 31 15.47 -8.78 -7.16
N GLY A 32 14.48 -8.58 -8.01
CA GLY A 32 13.76 -9.68 -8.64
C GLY A 32 12.51 -10.13 -7.89
N HIS A 33 12.14 -9.44 -6.81
CA HIS A 33 10.90 -9.77 -6.08
C HIS A 33 9.70 -9.11 -6.74
N GLN A 34 8.55 -9.74 -6.58
CA GLN A 34 7.28 -9.21 -7.06
C GLN A 34 6.63 -8.38 -5.94
N ALA A 35 7.08 -7.13 -5.81
CA ALA A 35 6.61 -6.25 -4.74
C ALA A 35 5.60 -5.24 -5.28
N ILE A 36 4.54 -5.00 -4.52
CA ILE A 36 3.56 -3.96 -4.84
C ILE A 36 3.35 -3.06 -3.63
N LEU A 37 2.99 -1.81 -3.90
CA LEU A 37 2.79 -0.78 -2.88
C LEU A 37 1.29 -0.63 -2.61
N VAL A 38 0.88 -0.78 -1.36
CA VAL A 38 -0.53 -0.74 -0.99
C VAL A 38 -0.74 0.21 0.18
N ASP A 39 -1.74 1.11 0.04
CA ASP A 39 -2.16 1.99 1.13
C ASP A 39 -2.93 1.18 2.16
N VAL A 40 -2.44 1.15 3.40
CA VAL A 40 -3.05 0.35 4.46
C VAL A 40 -4.48 0.82 4.77
N PHE A 41 -4.73 2.13 4.67
CA PHE A 41 -6.04 2.69 5.01
C PHE A 41 -6.98 2.79 3.81
N CYS A 42 -6.49 3.32 2.69
CA CYS A 42 -7.34 3.50 1.50
C CYS A 42 -7.52 2.22 0.71
N GLY A 43 -6.58 1.29 0.84
CA GLY A 43 -6.64 0.02 0.13
C GLY A 43 -6.48 0.19 -1.37
N VAL A 44 -6.94 -0.80 -2.11
CA VAL A 44 -6.90 -0.77 -3.56
C VAL A 44 -8.12 -1.50 -4.10
N GLU A 45 -8.70 -0.97 -5.16
CA GLU A 45 -9.85 -1.60 -5.81
C GLU A 45 -9.35 -2.54 -6.90
N VAL A 46 -9.54 -3.83 -6.69
CA VAL A 46 -9.20 -4.85 -7.67
C VAL A 46 -10.34 -5.86 -7.75
N PRO A 47 -10.61 -6.42 -8.94
CA PRO A 47 -11.70 -7.39 -9.07
C PRO A 47 -11.42 -8.69 -8.34
N GLN A 48 -10.14 -9.05 -8.20
CA GLN A 48 -9.71 -10.26 -7.49
C GLN A 48 -8.24 -10.14 -7.14
N VAL A 49 -7.83 -10.90 -6.13
CA VAL A 49 -6.43 -10.97 -5.72
C VAL A 49 -5.81 -12.21 -6.36
N ASP A 50 -4.89 -12.01 -7.30
CA ASP A 50 -4.22 -13.08 -8.02
C ASP A 50 -2.83 -12.64 -8.48
N ASP A 51 -2.15 -13.51 -9.22
CA ASP A 51 -0.78 -13.27 -9.67
C ASP A 51 -0.65 -12.07 -10.60
N GLU A 52 -1.70 -11.70 -11.32
CA GLU A 52 -1.62 -10.56 -12.24
C GLU A 52 -1.28 -9.25 -11.56
N LEU A 53 -1.67 -9.10 -10.30
CA LEU A 53 -1.37 -7.89 -9.53
C LEU A 53 0.12 -7.71 -9.29
N PHE A 54 0.89 -8.78 -9.40
CA PHE A 54 2.32 -8.78 -9.08
C PHE A 54 3.22 -8.84 -10.30
N MET A 55 2.68 -8.61 -11.49
CA MET A 55 3.42 -8.76 -12.75
C MET A 55 4.55 -7.74 -12.91
N GLU A 56 5.46 -8.02 -13.84
CA GLU A 56 6.65 -7.21 -14.05
C GLU A 56 6.39 -5.78 -14.52
N ASP A 57 5.26 -5.57 -15.18
CA ASP A 57 4.90 -4.25 -15.69
C ASP A 57 4.26 -3.34 -14.63
N TYR A 58 4.22 -3.77 -13.39
CA TYR A 58 3.68 -2.99 -12.29
C TYR A 58 4.49 -1.69 -12.11
N ASP A 59 3.78 -0.55 -12.08
CA ASP A 59 4.40 0.77 -11.96
C ASP A 59 4.25 1.30 -10.52
N VAL A 60 5.36 1.31 -9.78
CA VAL A 60 5.37 1.75 -8.38
C VAL A 60 4.99 3.23 -8.27
N ASP A 61 5.44 4.06 -9.21
CA ASP A 61 5.12 5.49 -9.18
C ASP A 61 3.64 5.76 -9.41
N GLN A 62 2.99 4.97 -10.25
CA GLN A 62 1.53 5.07 -10.43
C GLN A 62 0.80 4.65 -9.16
N ALA A 63 1.28 3.63 -8.48
CA ALA A 63 0.70 3.21 -7.20
C ALA A 63 0.82 4.32 -6.16
N ALA A 64 1.98 4.97 -6.08
CA ALA A 64 2.18 6.09 -5.16
C ALA A 64 1.25 7.27 -5.50
N ALA A 65 1.08 7.57 -6.79
CA ALA A 65 0.16 8.62 -7.23
C ALA A 65 -1.28 8.30 -6.85
N TYR A 66 -1.67 7.04 -7.01
CA TYR A 66 -3.01 6.59 -6.59
C TYR A 66 -3.23 6.83 -5.10
N MET A 67 -2.22 6.48 -4.27
CA MET A 67 -2.30 6.72 -2.83
C MET A 67 -2.46 8.21 -2.52
N ARG A 68 -1.68 9.06 -3.19
CA ARG A 68 -1.74 10.50 -2.96
C ARG A 68 -3.05 11.12 -3.41
N SER A 69 -3.76 10.47 -4.33
CA SER A 69 -5.05 10.97 -4.80
C SER A 69 -6.10 11.01 -3.71
N PHE A 70 -5.89 10.30 -2.60
CA PHE A 70 -6.81 10.29 -1.47
C PHE A 70 -6.48 11.35 -0.40
N ASP A 71 -5.35 12.04 -0.52
CA ASP A 71 -4.86 12.92 0.56
C ASP A 71 -5.89 13.97 0.97
N GLY A 72 -6.62 14.53 0.03
CA GLY A 72 -7.64 15.54 0.34
C GLY A 72 -8.96 14.99 0.88
N ARG A 73 -9.09 13.67 0.96
CA ARG A 73 -10.34 13.01 1.35
C ARG A 73 -10.22 12.06 2.53
N LEU A 74 -9.05 12.05 3.19
CA LEU A 74 -8.80 11.10 4.27
C LEU A 74 -9.78 11.24 5.43
N ALA A 75 -10.05 12.47 5.86
CA ALA A 75 -10.99 12.72 6.95
C ALA A 75 -12.39 12.26 6.59
N GLU A 76 -12.81 12.49 5.35
CA GLU A 76 -14.11 12.07 4.85
C GLU A 76 -14.23 10.54 4.84
N ILE A 77 -13.22 9.85 4.34
CA ILE A 77 -13.18 8.40 4.32
C ILE A 77 -13.20 7.84 5.74
N GLN A 78 -12.42 8.45 6.62
CA GLN A 78 -12.31 8.04 8.01
C GLN A 78 -13.64 8.18 8.75
N ALA A 79 -14.38 9.24 8.48
CA ALA A 79 -15.67 9.48 9.11
C ALA A 79 -16.72 8.46 8.68
N GLY A 80 -16.62 7.92 7.48
CA GLY A 80 -17.59 6.97 6.93
C GLY A 80 -17.24 5.52 7.15
N ARG A 81 -16.15 5.20 7.87
CA ARG A 81 -15.65 3.84 7.96
C ARG A 81 -15.04 3.58 9.34
N ARG A 82 -15.33 2.41 9.89
CA ARG A 82 -14.80 2.00 11.20
C ARG A 82 -13.47 1.26 11.08
N GLU A 83 -13.32 0.45 10.03
CA GLU A 83 -12.14 -0.37 9.85
C GLU A 83 -10.94 0.47 9.45
N PHE A 84 -9.78 0.17 10.02
CA PHE A 84 -8.54 0.82 9.61
C PHE A 84 -8.05 0.31 8.25
N PHE A 85 -8.16 -1.00 8.03
CA PHE A 85 -7.68 -1.59 6.77
C PHE A 85 -8.66 -1.32 5.64
N GLY A 86 -8.14 -0.80 4.53
CA GLY A 86 -8.93 -0.49 3.35
C GLY A 86 -9.34 -1.73 2.57
N PRO A 87 -10.11 -1.51 1.48
CA PRO A 87 -10.55 -2.64 0.63
C PRO A 87 -9.38 -3.46 0.12
N ASN A 88 -9.52 -4.79 0.21
CA ASN A 88 -8.57 -5.78 -0.30
C ASN A 88 -7.22 -5.85 0.40
N VAL A 89 -6.95 -5.02 1.43
CA VAL A 89 -5.65 -5.01 2.10
C VAL A 89 -5.37 -6.37 2.75
N LEU A 90 -6.32 -6.88 3.54
CA LEU A 90 -6.11 -8.14 4.23
C LEU A 90 -5.98 -9.32 3.26
N GLU A 91 -6.78 -9.32 2.21
CA GLU A 91 -6.73 -10.36 1.18
C GLU A 91 -5.38 -10.37 0.48
N LEU A 92 -4.86 -9.18 0.15
CA LEU A 92 -3.53 -9.07 -0.47
C LEU A 92 -2.44 -9.57 0.46
N CYS A 93 -2.52 -9.23 1.74
CA CYS A 93 -1.55 -9.67 2.73
C CYS A 93 -1.56 -11.18 2.89
N GLN A 94 -2.74 -11.79 2.84
CA GLN A 94 -2.85 -13.25 2.92
C GLN A 94 -2.30 -13.94 1.69
N TYR A 95 -2.42 -13.30 0.53
CA TYR A 95 -1.94 -13.85 -0.73
C TYR A 95 -0.41 -13.76 -0.86
N ALA A 96 0.19 -12.74 -0.29
CA ALA A 96 1.62 -12.49 -0.40
C ALA A 96 2.44 -13.46 0.44
N ASP A 97 3.71 -13.62 0.07
CA ASP A 97 4.66 -14.40 0.86
C ASP A 97 5.15 -13.63 2.07
N VAL A 98 5.30 -12.30 1.92
CA VAL A 98 5.83 -11.41 2.97
C VAL A 98 5.10 -10.08 2.90
N VAL A 99 4.89 -9.46 4.05
CA VAL A 99 4.35 -8.11 4.16
C VAL A 99 5.41 -7.23 4.82
N PHE A 100 5.81 -6.17 4.13
CA PHE A 100 6.76 -5.19 4.65
C PHE A 100 5.98 -3.95 5.12
N LEU A 101 6.21 -3.55 6.37
CA LEU A 101 5.51 -2.40 6.94
C LEU A 101 6.38 -1.15 6.83
N ALA A 102 5.95 -0.21 5.98
CA ALA A 102 6.62 1.08 5.80
C ALA A 102 5.78 2.20 6.42
N LEU A 103 5.12 1.89 7.54
CA LEU A 103 4.21 2.82 8.23
C LEU A 103 4.97 3.70 9.21
N HIS A 104 4.50 4.94 9.36
CA HIS A 104 5.08 5.91 10.27
C HIS A 104 3.98 6.58 11.09
N GLY A 105 4.36 7.13 12.26
CA GLY A 105 3.44 7.84 13.12
C GLY A 105 2.58 6.92 13.96
N ALA A 106 1.52 7.46 14.56
CA ALA A 106 0.71 6.73 15.53
C ALA A 106 0.09 5.45 14.98
N ASN A 107 -0.20 5.41 13.68
CA ASN A 107 -0.85 4.25 13.05
C ASN A 107 0.14 3.15 12.68
N GLY A 108 1.43 3.43 12.69
CA GLY A 108 2.47 2.48 12.31
C GLY A 108 3.24 1.90 13.49
N GLU A 109 2.97 2.37 14.65
CA GLU A 109 3.71 1.99 15.86
C GLU A 109 3.05 0.89 16.67
#